data_d3672043c3dab195f79a1a4de54fcf8f
#
_entry.id   d3672043c3dab195f79a1a4de54fcf8f
#
_cell.length_a   1.000
_cell.length_b   1.000
_cell.length_c   1.000
_cell.angle_alpha   90.00
_cell.angle_beta   90.00
_cell.angle_gamma   90.00
#
_symmetry.space_group_name_H-M   'P 1'
#
loop_
_entity.id
_entity.type
_entity.pdbx_description
1 polymer ?
#
loop_
_entity_poly.entity_id
_entity_poly.type
_entity_poly.pdbx_seq_one_letter_code
_entity_poly.pdbx_strand_id
1 'polypeptide(L)'
;RQIVNFSDYPQAFEDAGLLPGNESALQSLTRVIHHRRSDRYRLKIELELTSLYSSREEQNAISTGWQVAGSRSGYKAIKTDARHSYTDRWQSRSELERCEIAFTAGEFDIQLGRQPVSFGTSHFVPVLDVLAPFNPGYLDSTYKPGVDALRIRKIAGTTGEMELIAAAARDSEDSAVIGRYRDTFSGFDVEALAGRFRRRNFAGIGWEGERRRINIWGEAALFERNSSDGRHLGFSDDLAGSWSIGFEKSVAKRWRVGIACLHQDFGARKVADLTQTYARTPFRQGWMQLGASDYLIVNSNREIGPLSSVNLNAMISLVDNSTLWQPVWKINTSDESDISFFAWFKTGRSPVSGPTGLELRSEFGAFASGIGMLYSHFY
;
A
#
# COMPACT_ATOMS: atom_id res chain seq x y z
N ARG A 1 -14.96 11.72 -4.78
CA ARG A 1 -14.91 11.14 -3.43
C ARG A 1 -14.72 12.21 -2.39
N GLN A 2 -15.40 12.10 -1.27
CA GLN A 2 -15.27 13.03 -0.14
C GLN A 2 -15.11 12.23 1.14
N ILE A 3 -14.19 12.67 2.00
CA ILE A 3 -13.87 12.00 3.24
C ILE A 3 -13.85 13.01 4.35
N VAL A 4 -14.49 12.63 5.44
CA VAL A 4 -14.40 13.32 6.74
C VAL A 4 -13.86 12.33 7.73
N ASN A 5 -12.83 12.70 8.46
CA ASN A 5 -12.29 11.88 9.54
C ASN A 5 -11.96 12.69 10.78
N PHE A 6 -11.96 12.01 11.91
CA PHE A 6 -11.55 12.50 13.23
C PHE A 6 -10.53 11.53 13.78
N SER A 7 -9.37 12.02 14.17
CA SER A 7 -8.25 11.23 14.67
C SER A 7 -7.84 11.71 16.05
N ASP A 8 -7.54 10.77 16.94
CA ASP A 8 -6.98 10.99 18.26
C ASP A 8 -5.59 10.36 18.34
N TYR A 9 -4.58 11.17 18.62
CA TYR A 9 -3.19 10.78 18.66
C TYR A 9 -2.72 10.56 20.10
N PRO A 10 -1.71 9.70 20.32
CA PRO A 10 -1.08 9.56 21.63
C PRO A 10 -0.54 10.88 22.17
N GLN A 11 -0.80 11.15 23.47
CA GLN A 11 -0.36 12.36 24.17
C GLN A 11 1.12 12.65 24.03
N ALA A 12 1.97 11.62 23.97
CA ALA A 12 3.41 11.78 23.81
C ALA A 12 3.83 12.53 22.54
N PHE A 13 3.03 12.54 21.49
CA PHE A 13 3.29 13.34 20.30
C PHE A 13 3.02 14.83 20.55
N GLU A 14 2.01 15.15 21.35
CA GLU A 14 1.70 16.52 21.78
C GLU A 14 2.79 17.02 22.73
N ASP A 15 3.18 16.22 23.71
CA ASP A 15 4.26 16.51 24.65
C ASP A 15 5.62 16.75 23.97
N ALA A 16 5.86 16.04 22.87
CA ALA A 16 7.05 16.19 22.04
C ALA A 16 6.97 17.37 21.06
N GLY A 17 5.84 18.09 20.99
CA GLY A 17 5.59 19.18 20.05
C GLY A 17 5.49 18.72 18.58
N LEU A 18 5.25 17.42 18.36
CA LEU A 18 5.19 16.83 17.02
C LEU A 18 3.77 16.87 16.45
N LEU A 19 2.76 16.59 17.27
CA LEU A 19 1.35 16.50 16.84
C LEU A 19 0.43 16.96 17.98
N PRO A 20 -0.61 17.79 17.73
CA PRO A 20 -1.67 18.03 18.71
C PRO A 20 -2.51 16.76 18.94
N GLY A 21 -3.15 16.61 20.09
CA GLY A 21 -3.87 15.41 20.50
C GLY A 21 -4.95 14.98 19.49
N ASN A 22 -5.76 15.93 18.99
CA ASN A 22 -6.89 15.65 18.12
C ASN A 22 -6.78 16.33 16.76
N GLU A 23 -7.27 15.66 15.72
CA GLU A 23 -7.36 16.21 14.38
C GLU A 23 -8.73 15.90 13.75
N SER A 24 -9.28 16.88 13.04
CA SER A 24 -10.36 16.68 12.09
C SER A 24 -9.90 17.08 10.70
N ALA A 25 -10.22 16.26 9.72
CA ALA A 25 -9.85 16.51 8.33
C ALA A 25 -11.03 16.26 7.39
N LEU A 26 -11.14 17.11 6.38
CA LEU A 26 -12.05 16.94 5.24
C LEU A 26 -11.19 16.86 3.99
N GLN A 27 -11.32 15.76 3.26
CA GLN A 27 -10.62 15.57 1.98
C GLN A 27 -11.64 15.40 0.86
N SER A 28 -11.43 16.12 -0.23
CA SER A 28 -12.16 15.93 -1.47
C SER A 28 -11.19 15.46 -2.55
N LEU A 29 -11.56 14.43 -3.29
CA LEU A 29 -10.77 13.87 -4.37
C LEU A 29 -11.63 13.75 -5.62
N THR A 30 -11.22 14.41 -6.69
CA THR A 30 -11.88 14.36 -8.00
C THR A 30 -10.89 13.80 -9.02
N ARG A 31 -11.33 12.83 -9.80
CA ARG A 31 -10.58 12.28 -10.93
C ARG A 31 -11.29 12.54 -12.24
N VAL A 32 -10.55 13.09 -13.19
CA VAL A 32 -11.01 13.28 -14.57
C VAL A 32 -10.25 12.28 -15.42
N ILE A 33 -10.99 11.37 -16.06
CA ILE A 33 -10.42 10.27 -16.81
C ILE A 33 -10.81 10.41 -18.27
N HIS A 34 -9.81 10.44 -19.15
CA HIS A 34 -10.01 10.43 -20.60
C HIS A 34 -9.43 9.14 -21.19
N HIS A 35 -10.26 8.39 -21.90
CA HIS A 35 -9.88 7.19 -22.62
C HIS A 35 -10.08 7.39 -24.11
N ARG A 36 -9.07 7.09 -24.90
CA ARG A 36 -9.17 7.02 -26.36
C ARG A 36 -8.68 5.66 -26.84
N ARG A 37 -9.51 4.95 -27.58
CA ARG A 37 -9.18 3.67 -28.20
C ARG A 37 -9.23 3.81 -29.72
N SER A 38 -8.18 3.33 -30.37
CA SER A 38 -8.05 3.16 -31.81
C SER A 38 -7.70 1.70 -32.11
N ASP A 39 -7.78 1.26 -33.34
CA ASP A 39 -7.34 -0.07 -33.76
C ASP A 39 -5.86 -0.33 -33.52
N ARG A 40 -5.06 0.74 -33.43
CA ARG A 40 -3.59 0.65 -33.29
C ARG A 40 -3.07 0.92 -31.91
N TYR A 41 -3.82 1.67 -31.07
CA TYR A 41 -3.37 2.09 -29.74
C TYR A 41 -4.52 2.38 -28.79
N ARG A 42 -4.20 2.34 -27.52
CA ARG A 42 -5.06 2.83 -26.42
C ARG A 42 -4.31 3.93 -25.68
N LEU A 43 -4.96 5.07 -25.48
CA LEU A 43 -4.46 6.19 -24.69
C LEU A 43 -5.33 6.36 -23.46
N LYS A 44 -4.71 6.50 -22.29
CA LYS A 44 -5.38 6.83 -21.04
C LYS A 44 -4.69 8.01 -20.39
N ILE A 45 -5.47 9.04 -20.05
CA ILE A 45 -5.03 10.21 -19.31
C ILE A 45 -5.93 10.34 -18.08
N GLU A 46 -5.35 10.55 -16.91
CA GLU A 46 -6.08 10.71 -15.67
C GLU A 46 -5.45 11.81 -14.84
N LEU A 47 -6.26 12.84 -14.57
CA LEU A 47 -5.92 13.97 -13.71
C LEU A 47 -6.63 13.81 -12.37
N GLU A 48 -5.87 13.89 -11.30
CA GLU A 48 -6.37 13.88 -9.94
C GLU A 48 -6.28 15.28 -9.32
N LEU A 49 -7.38 15.71 -8.72
CA LEU A 49 -7.48 16.94 -7.94
C LEU A 49 -7.82 16.53 -6.50
N THR A 50 -6.95 16.87 -5.58
CA THR A 50 -7.16 16.63 -4.14
C THR A 50 -7.23 17.96 -3.43
N SER A 51 -8.24 18.18 -2.61
CA SER A 51 -8.34 19.28 -1.68
C SER A 51 -8.42 18.74 -0.26
N LEU A 52 -7.61 19.26 0.62
CA LEU A 52 -7.52 18.86 2.02
C LEU A 52 -7.74 20.08 2.90
N TYR A 53 -8.70 20.00 3.81
CA TYR A 53 -8.81 20.85 4.97
C TYR A 53 -8.43 20.05 6.21
N SER A 54 -7.52 20.58 7.02
CA SER A 54 -7.18 20.00 8.32
C SER A 54 -7.35 21.05 9.40
N SER A 55 -7.81 20.62 10.58
CA SER A 55 -7.81 21.48 11.76
C SER A 55 -6.41 21.86 12.23
N ARG A 56 -5.39 21.25 11.66
CA ARG A 56 -3.96 21.49 11.91
C ARG A 56 -3.33 22.40 10.86
N GLU A 57 -2.25 23.06 11.27
CA GLU A 57 -1.37 23.80 10.39
C GLU A 57 -0.39 22.85 9.67
N GLU A 58 -0.05 23.17 8.42
CA GLU A 58 0.75 22.32 7.52
C GLU A 58 2.11 21.90 8.08
N GLN A 59 2.75 22.75 8.89
CA GLN A 59 4.10 22.55 9.40
C GLN A 59 4.23 21.36 10.34
N ASN A 60 3.13 20.90 10.93
CA ASN A 60 3.10 19.81 11.91
C ASN A 60 2.39 18.54 11.39
N ALA A 61 1.99 18.51 10.13
CA ALA A 61 1.30 17.37 9.53
C ALA A 61 2.29 16.21 9.22
N ILE A 62 2.83 15.59 10.24
CA ILE A 62 3.32 14.22 10.11
C ILE A 62 2.07 13.35 10.00
N SER A 63 1.65 13.06 8.77
CA SER A 63 0.46 12.25 8.54
C SER A 63 0.73 10.80 8.97
N THR A 64 0.53 10.53 10.23
CA THR A 64 0.46 9.17 10.80
C THR A 64 -0.94 8.60 10.68
N GLY A 65 -1.89 9.37 10.12
CA GLY A 65 -3.28 9.00 9.95
C GLY A 65 -3.59 8.43 8.56
N TRP A 66 -4.76 7.88 8.46
CA TRP A 66 -5.39 7.37 7.25
C TRP A 66 -5.46 8.43 6.15
N GLN A 67 -4.61 8.34 5.17
CA GLN A 67 -4.72 9.13 3.96
C GLN A 67 -5.47 8.33 2.92
N VAL A 68 -6.52 8.90 2.37
CA VAL A 68 -7.31 8.26 1.32
C VAL A 68 -6.63 8.38 -0.03
N ALA A 69 -5.82 9.39 -0.21
CA ALA A 69 -5.11 9.61 -1.46
C ALA A 69 -3.61 9.68 -1.24
N GLY A 70 -2.90 8.85 -1.99
CA GLY A 70 -1.52 9.10 -2.29
C GLY A 70 -0.49 8.27 -1.55
N SER A 71 -0.54 6.94 -1.72
CA SER A 71 0.72 6.19 -1.75
C SER A 71 1.58 6.85 -2.81
N ARG A 72 2.66 7.50 -2.40
CA ARG A 72 3.57 8.15 -3.35
C ARG A 72 4.49 7.08 -3.91
N SER A 73 4.29 6.69 -5.15
CA SER A 73 5.30 5.91 -5.85
C SER A 73 6.60 6.74 -5.94
N GLY A 74 7.72 6.15 -5.54
CA GLY A 74 9.04 6.73 -5.76
C GLY A 74 9.45 6.76 -7.25
N TYR A 75 8.68 6.13 -8.11
CA TYR A 75 8.91 5.99 -9.54
C TYR A 75 8.09 6.98 -10.37
N LYS A 76 8.11 8.25 -9.99
CA LYS A 76 7.57 9.39 -10.75
C LYS A 76 8.74 10.27 -11.18
N ALA A 77 9.38 9.94 -12.30
CA ALA A 77 10.53 10.67 -12.85
C ALA A 77 10.13 12.10 -13.24
N ILE A 78 8.96 12.24 -13.86
CA ILE A 78 8.44 13.53 -14.29
C ILE A 78 7.55 14.11 -13.19
N LYS A 79 7.91 15.30 -12.70
CA LYS A 79 7.08 16.03 -11.75
C LYS A 79 5.87 16.63 -12.48
N THR A 80 4.69 16.14 -12.16
CA THR A 80 3.40 16.59 -12.73
C THR A 80 2.44 17.09 -11.66
N ASP A 81 2.91 17.20 -10.42
CA ASP A 81 2.11 17.72 -9.32
C ASP A 81 2.31 19.21 -9.14
N ALA A 82 1.20 19.92 -8.97
CA ALA A 82 1.15 21.29 -8.54
C ALA A 82 0.41 21.39 -7.21
N ARG A 83 0.99 22.11 -6.27
CA ARG A 83 0.38 22.38 -4.97
C ARG A 83 -0.08 23.82 -4.93
N HIS A 84 -1.27 24.01 -4.40
CA HIS A 84 -1.86 25.30 -4.17
C HIS A 84 -2.26 25.35 -2.70
N SER A 85 -1.57 26.15 -1.93
CA SER A 85 -1.90 26.39 -0.53
C SER A 85 -2.71 27.69 -0.43
N TYR A 86 -3.91 27.62 0.11
CA TYR A 86 -4.77 28.80 0.29
C TYR A 86 -4.61 29.37 1.69
N THR A 87 -4.43 28.52 2.67
CA THR A 87 -4.15 28.85 4.07
C THR A 87 -3.33 27.73 4.68
N ASP A 88 -2.82 27.91 5.90
CA ASP A 88 -2.08 26.89 6.64
C ASP A 88 -2.92 25.63 6.92
N ARG A 89 -4.25 25.73 6.80
CA ARG A 89 -5.21 24.64 7.04
C ARG A 89 -5.88 24.11 5.78
N TRP A 90 -5.82 24.84 4.67
CA TRP A 90 -6.46 24.46 3.42
C TRP A 90 -5.46 24.35 2.30
N GLN A 91 -5.34 23.15 1.75
CA GLN A 91 -4.40 22.84 0.67
C GLN A 91 -5.14 22.17 -0.48
N SER A 92 -4.70 22.43 -1.70
CA SER A 92 -5.09 21.61 -2.84
C SER A 92 -3.87 21.18 -3.64
N ARG A 93 -4.03 20.06 -4.31
CA ARG A 93 -3.01 19.47 -5.18
C ARG A 93 -3.67 18.95 -6.44
N SER A 94 -3.06 19.26 -7.57
CA SER A 94 -3.38 18.60 -8.84
C SER A 94 -2.22 17.71 -9.24
N GLU A 95 -2.51 16.53 -9.75
CA GLU A 95 -1.50 15.59 -10.22
C GLU A 95 -1.99 14.80 -11.43
N LEU A 96 -1.11 14.61 -12.41
CA LEU A 96 -1.34 13.67 -13.50
C LEU A 96 -1.03 12.26 -12.99
N GLU A 97 -2.05 11.51 -12.59
CA GLU A 97 -1.88 10.17 -12.02
C GLU A 97 -1.67 9.08 -13.07
N ARG A 98 -2.24 9.27 -14.26
CA ARG A 98 -2.00 8.36 -15.38
C ARG A 98 -1.86 9.12 -16.68
N CYS A 99 -0.88 8.72 -17.48
CA CYS A 99 -0.68 9.18 -18.84
C CYS A 99 0.08 8.07 -19.57
N GLU A 100 -0.68 7.17 -20.18
CA GLU A 100 -0.12 5.96 -20.76
C GLU A 100 -0.65 5.72 -22.18
N ILE A 101 0.22 5.22 -23.03
CA ILE A 101 -0.12 4.71 -24.36
C ILE A 101 0.22 3.22 -24.41
N ALA A 102 -0.71 2.41 -24.93
CA ALA A 102 -0.50 0.99 -25.12
C ALA A 102 -0.80 0.59 -26.57
N PHE A 103 0.06 -0.23 -27.15
CA PHE A 103 -0.06 -0.75 -28.51
C PHE A 103 0.59 -2.13 -28.62
N THR A 104 0.19 -2.89 -29.65
CA THR A 104 0.76 -4.21 -29.95
C THR A 104 1.72 -4.10 -31.13
N ALA A 105 2.91 -4.66 -31.00
CA ALA A 105 3.94 -4.75 -32.04
C ALA A 105 4.38 -6.21 -32.21
N GLY A 106 3.86 -6.88 -33.22
CA GLY A 106 4.07 -8.31 -33.42
C GLY A 106 3.48 -9.12 -32.26
N GLU A 107 4.31 -9.87 -31.55
CA GLU A 107 3.94 -10.70 -30.38
C GLU A 107 4.04 -9.94 -29.06
N PHE A 108 4.41 -8.66 -29.08
CA PHE A 108 4.64 -7.86 -27.90
C PHE A 108 3.52 -6.84 -27.67
N ASP A 109 2.97 -6.82 -26.47
CA ASP A 109 2.17 -5.72 -25.97
C ASP A 109 3.09 -4.73 -25.25
N ILE A 110 3.13 -3.50 -25.73
CA ILE A 110 3.99 -2.43 -25.22
C ILE A 110 3.11 -1.36 -24.57
N GLN A 111 3.47 -0.98 -23.35
CA GLN A 111 2.79 0.09 -22.61
C GLN A 111 3.84 1.06 -22.07
N LEU A 112 3.70 2.34 -22.42
CA LEU A 112 4.65 3.40 -22.09
C LEU A 112 3.93 4.55 -21.37
N GLY A 113 4.56 5.09 -20.36
CA GLY A 113 4.12 6.26 -19.61
C GLY A 113 3.74 5.96 -18.17
N ARG A 114 3.00 6.88 -17.55
CA ARG A 114 2.55 6.74 -16.15
C ARG A 114 1.37 5.79 -16.08
N GLN A 115 1.57 4.66 -15.44
CA GLN A 115 0.66 3.52 -15.40
C GLN A 115 0.72 2.78 -14.07
N PRO A 116 -0.33 2.05 -13.65
CA PRO A 116 -0.26 1.20 -12.48
C PRO A 116 0.58 -0.05 -12.76
N VAL A 117 1.48 -0.36 -11.83
CA VAL A 117 2.25 -1.61 -11.85
C VAL A 117 2.04 -2.32 -10.52
N SER A 118 1.57 -3.57 -10.57
CA SER A 118 1.34 -4.40 -9.38
C SER A 118 2.03 -5.74 -9.55
N PHE A 119 2.62 -6.18 -8.46
CA PHE A 119 3.15 -7.52 -8.29
C PHE A 119 2.54 -8.17 -7.06
N GLY A 120 2.60 -9.49 -7.02
CA GLY A 120 2.19 -10.26 -5.87
C GLY A 120 0.77 -10.80 -5.94
N THR A 121 0.56 -11.81 -5.13
CA THR A 121 -0.68 -12.58 -4.98
C THR A 121 -1.30 -12.39 -3.60
N SER A 122 -0.59 -11.73 -2.66
CA SER A 122 -1.08 -11.50 -1.30
C SER A 122 -2.27 -10.54 -1.29
N HIS A 123 -3.34 -10.95 -0.60
CA HIS A 123 -4.57 -10.18 -0.48
C HIS A 123 -4.48 -9.05 0.56
N PHE A 124 -3.47 -9.05 1.42
CA PHE A 124 -3.37 -8.06 2.51
C PHE A 124 -2.13 -7.17 2.38
N VAL A 125 -0.94 -7.74 2.49
CA VAL A 125 0.33 -7.03 2.40
C VAL A 125 1.22 -7.76 1.41
N PRO A 126 1.25 -7.33 0.14
CA PRO A 126 2.08 -7.97 -0.88
C PRO A 126 3.56 -7.68 -0.65
N VAL A 127 4.36 -8.74 -0.53
CA VAL A 127 5.81 -8.67 -0.35
C VAL A 127 6.51 -8.34 -1.67
N LEU A 128 5.93 -8.79 -2.78
CA LEU A 128 6.51 -8.62 -4.12
C LEU A 128 6.25 -7.22 -4.72
N ASP A 129 5.31 -6.45 -4.15
CA ASP A 129 4.91 -5.15 -4.68
C ASP A 129 5.87 -4.02 -4.29
N VAL A 130 7.06 -4.03 -4.87
CA VAL A 130 8.17 -3.14 -4.48
C VAL A 130 8.13 -1.75 -5.14
N LEU A 131 7.34 -1.55 -6.21
CA LEU A 131 7.33 -0.28 -6.95
C LEU A 131 6.36 0.75 -6.36
N ALA A 132 5.18 0.32 -5.97
CA ALA A 132 4.14 1.17 -5.41
C ALA A 132 3.25 0.39 -4.43
N PRO A 133 3.81 -0.12 -3.31
CA PRO A 133 3.04 -0.91 -2.35
C PRO A 133 1.92 -0.07 -1.75
N PHE A 134 0.77 -0.70 -1.54
CA PHE A 134 -0.29 -0.08 -0.75
C PHE A 134 0.13 0.00 0.72
N ASN A 135 -0.12 1.16 1.33
CA ASN A 135 -0.01 1.26 2.77
C ASN A 135 -1.20 0.50 3.41
N PRO A 136 -0.96 -0.44 4.32
CA PRO A 136 -2.04 -1.17 5.02
C PRO A 136 -3.00 -0.26 5.81
N GLY A 137 -2.56 0.97 6.08
CA GLY A 137 -3.37 2.01 6.68
C GLY A 137 -4.33 2.73 5.71
N TYR A 138 -4.30 2.52 4.41
CA TYR A 138 -5.19 3.23 3.48
C TYR A 138 -6.54 2.55 3.34
N LEU A 139 -7.59 3.37 3.30
CA LEU A 139 -8.97 2.92 3.07
C LEU A 139 -9.22 2.50 1.63
N ASP A 140 -8.60 3.19 0.69
CA ASP A 140 -8.76 2.93 -0.74
C ASP A 140 -7.56 2.17 -1.29
N SER A 141 -7.64 0.86 -1.23
CA SER A 141 -6.69 -0.05 -1.87
C SER A 141 -7.07 -0.37 -3.33
N THR A 142 -8.16 0.20 -3.85
CA THR A 142 -8.64 -0.10 -5.21
C THR A 142 -7.90 0.70 -6.27
N TYR A 143 -7.31 1.83 -5.88
CA TYR A 143 -6.66 2.72 -6.82
C TYR A 143 -5.15 2.83 -6.55
N LYS A 144 -4.38 2.17 -7.40
CA LYS A 144 -2.92 2.15 -7.29
C LYS A 144 -2.29 3.38 -7.92
N PRO A 145 -1.30 4.03 -7.27
CA PRO A 145 -0.55 5.14 -7.84
C PRO A 145 0.14 4.78 -9.15
N GLY A 146 0.27 5.75 -10.04
CA GLY A 146 0.99 5.59 -11.29
C GLY A 146 2.50 5.53 -11.09
N VAL A 147 3.16 4.74 -11.93
CA VAL A 147 4.60 4.56 -12.07
C VAL A 147 4.99 4.96 -13.49
N ASP A 148 6.00 5.82 -13.66
CA ASP A 148 6.54 6.17 -14.97
C ASP A 148 7.36 4.98 -15.49
N ALA A 149 6.81 4.19 -16.42
CA ALA A 149 7.39 2.93 -16.83
C ALA A 149 7.20 2.62 -18.32
N LEU A 150 8.13 1.83 -18.83
CA LEU A 150 7.98 1.03 -20.04
C LEU A 150 7.71 -0.41 -19.61
N ARG A 151 6.63 -1.00 -20.13
CA ARG A 151 6.28 -2.41 -19.96
C ARG A 151 6.24 -3.08 -21.31
N ILE A 152 6.89 -4.21 -21.42
CA ILE A 152 6.90 -5.06 -22.62
C ILE A 152 6.43 -6.43 -22.18
N ARG A 153 5.33 -6.90 -22.73
CA ARG A 153 4.71 -8.16 -22.38
C ARG A 153 4.57 -9.07 -23.59
N LYS A 154 4.83 -10.35 -23.39
CA LYS A 154 4.66 -11.39 -24.40
C LYS A 154 4.00 -12.62 -23.77
N ILE A 155 3.03 -13.21 -24.49
CA ILE A 155 2.45 -14.51 -24.12
C ILE A 155 3.48 -15.60 -24.41
N ALA A 156 3.66 -16.50 -23.45
CA ALA A 156 4.57 -17.63 -23.50
C ALA A 156 3.80 -18.94 -23.33
N GLY A 157 3.63 -19.69 -24.40
CA GLY A 157 2.84 -20.91 -24.38
C GLY A 157 1.32 -20.63 -24.37
N THR A 158 0.56 -21.45 -23.64
CA THR A 158 -0.91 -21.41 -23.59
C THR A 158 -1.43 -20.48 -22.48
N THR A 159 -0.78 -20.49 -21.33
CA THR A 159 -1.20 -19.77 -20.10
C THR A 159 -0.11 -18.86 -19.56
N GLY A 160 1.13 -19.01 -20.03
CA GLY A 160 2.28 -18.27 -19.56
C GLY A 160 2.34 -16.84 -20.12
N GLU A 161 2.92 -15.95 -19.34
CA GLU A 161 3.19 -14.55 -19.69
C GLU A 161 4.58 -14.15 -19.20
N MET A 162 5.37 -13.55 -20.09
CA MET A 162 6.63 -12.89 -19.75
C MET A 162 6.47 -11.39 -19.82
N GLU A 163 7.03 -10.67 -18.87
CA GLU A 163 6.96 -9.23 -18.82
C GLU A 163 8.30 -8.64 -18.39
N LEU A 164 8.72 -7.58 -19.07
CA LEU A 164 9.84 -6.72 -18.68
C LEU A 164 9.30 -5.33 -18.33
N ILE A 165 9.66 -4.85 -17.15
CA ILE A 165 9.27 -3.54 -16.65
C ILE A 165 10.53 -2.72 -16.38
N ALA A 166 10.62 -1.53 -17.00
CA ALA A 166 11.62 -0.52 -16.67
C ALA A 166 10.90 0.70 -16.10
N ALA A 167 11.06 0.93 -14.79
CA ALA A 167 10.40 2.03 -14.06
C ALA A 167 11.43 3.13 -13.74
N ALA A 168 11.08 4.36 -14.10
CA ALA A 168 11.95 5.51 -13.93
C ALA A 168 11.66 6.24 -12.61
N ALA A 169 12.67 6.40 -11.77
CA ALA A 169 12.65 7.26 -10.60
C ALA A 169 13.22 8.64 -10.94
N ARG A 170 13.01 9.62 -10.03
CA ARG A 170 13.60 10.95 -10.19
C ARG A 170 15.13 10.91 -10.15
N ASP A 171 15.70 10.13 -9.23
CA ASP A 171 17.11 9.74 -9.26
C ASP A 171 17.23 8.50 -10.11
N SER A 172 18.01 8.58 -11.20
CA SER A 172 18.16 7.47 -12.16
C SER A 172 18.73 6.21 -11.52
N GLU A 173 19.57 6.34 -10.48
CA GLU A 173 20.14 5.20 -9.76
C GLU A 173 19.09 4.44 -8.94
N ASP A 174 17.99 5.09 -8.57
CA ASP A 174 16.86 4.47 -7.88
C ASP A 174 15.84 3.85 -8.84
N SER A 175 16.03 3.99 -10.16
CA SER A 175 15.18 3.37 -11.17
C SER A 175 15.20 1.86 -11.08
N ALA A 176 14.17 1.20 -11.63
CA ALA A 176 14.01 -0.24 -11.55
C ALA A 176 13.94 -0.89 -12.91
N VAL A 177 14.50 -2.11 -12.99
CA VAL A 177 14.31 -3.03 -14.12
C VAL A 177 13.95 -4.39 -13.53
N ILE A 178 12.76 -4.90 -13.89
CA ILE A 178 12.19 -6.11 -13.31
C ILE A 178 11.69 -7.00 -14.45
N GLY A 179 12.15 -8.25 -14.47
CA GLY A 179 11.59 -9.32 -15.26
C GLY A 179 10.56 -10.10 -14.45
N ARG A 180 9.42 -10.44 -15.06
CA ARG A 180 8.37 -11.26 -14.48
C ARG A 180 7.99 -12.39 -15.43
N TYR A 181 7.79 -13.56 -14.87
CA TYR A 181 7.14 -14.69 -15.54
C TYR A 181 5.93 -15.14 -14.72
N ARG A 182 4.79 -15.35 -15.37
CA ARG A 182 3.57 -15.91 -14.78
C ARG A 182 3.10 -17.09 -15.59
N ASP A 183 2.58 -18.08 -14.91
CA ASP A 183 1.93 -19.22 -15.54
C ASP A 183 0.98 -19.92 -14.56
N THR A 184 0.11 -20.78 -15.07
CA THR A 184 -0.80 -21.59 -14.26
C THR A 184 -0.33 -23.04 -14.24
N PHE A 185 0.02 -23.55 -13.05
CA PHE A 185 0.46 -24.92 -12.84
C PHE A 185 -0.50 -25.66 -11.90
N SER A 186 -1.11 -26.72 -12.38
CA SER A 186 -2.00 -27.59 -11.57
C SER A 186 -3.10 -26.81 -10.83
N GLY A 187 -3.63 -25.75 -11.45
CA GLY A 187 -4.68 -24.92 -10.87
C GLY A 187 -4.20 -23.86 -9.88
N PHE A 188 -2.87 -23.64 -9.82
CA PHE A 188 -2.27 -22.52 -9.11
C PHE A 188 -1.66 -21.53 -10.12
N ASP A 189 -1.98 -20.28 -9.96
CA ASP A 189 -1.25 -19.20 -10.64
C ASP A 189 0.04 -18.94 -9.89
N VAL A 190 1.15 -19.01 -10.62
CA VAL A 190 2.50 -18.82 -10.07
C VAL A 190 3.15 -17.67 -10.81
N GLU A 191 3.82 -16.79 -10.07
CA GLU A 191 4.67 -15.76 -10.66
C GLU A 191 6.08 -15.80 -10.06
N ALA A 192 7.06 -15.52 -10.89
CA ALA A 192 8.45 -15.34 -10.49
C ALA A 192 8.95 -13.98 -10.96
N LEU A 193 9.64 -13.27 -10.09
CA LEU A 193 10.21 -11.95 -10.38
C LEU A 193 11.70 -11.95 -10.06
N ALA A 194 12.45 -11.23 -10.87
CA ALA A 194 13.84 -10.91 -10.57
C ALA A 194 14.21 -9.57 -11.19
N GLY A 195 15.08 -8.82 -10.53
CA GLY A 195 15.50 -7.55 -11.07
C GLY A 195 16.26 -6.69 -10.07
N ARG A 196 16.34 -5.42 -10.43
CA ARG A 196 16.98 -4.39 -9.61
C ARG A 196 16.01 -3.25 -9.39
N PHE A 197 15.91 -2.76 -8.16
CA PHE A 197 15.17 -1.55 -7.78
C PHE A 197 15.91 -0.83 -6.65
N ARG A 198 15.89 0.49 -6.66
CA ARG A 198 16.49 1.32 -5.60
C ARG A 198 17.89 0.84 -5.21
N ARG A 199 18.76 0.61 -6.21
CA ARG A 199 20.17 0.17 -6.06
C ARG A 199 20.36 -1.20 -5.41
N ARG A 200 19.31 -2.05 -5.35
CA ARG A 200 19.39 -3.40 -4.79
C ARG A 200 18.85 -4.43 -5.76
N ASN A 201 19.46 -5.58 -5.80
CA ASN A 201 18.93 -6.73 -6.50
C ASN A 201 17.87 -7.42 -5.64
N PHE A 202 16.88 -8.02 -6.29
CA PHE A 202 15.90 -8.85 -5.62
C PHE A 202 15.42 -9.97 -6.55
N ALA A 203 14.91 -11.03 -5.92
CA ALA A 203 14.18 -12.09 -6.58
C ALA A 203 13.04 -12.54 -5.69
N GLY A 204 11.95 -12.96 -6.28
CA GLY A 204 10.78 -13.41 -5.53
C GLY A 204 9.88 -14.33 -6.32
N ILE A 205 9.01 -15.01 -5.59
CA ILE A 205 8.01 -15.93 -6.11
C ILE A 205 6.69 -15.69 -5.38
N GLY A 206 5.60 -15.74 -6.14
CA GLY A 206 4.24 -15.72 -5.62
C GLY A 206 3.42 -16.86 -6.18
N TRP A 207 2.43 -17.31 -5.44
CA TRP A 207 1.47 -18.31 -5.90
C TRP A 207 0.10 -18.08 -5.27
N GLU A 208 -0.96 -18.37 -6.02
CA GLU A 208 -2.35 -18.33 -5.57
C GLU A 208 -3.15 -19.44 -6.22
N GLY A 209 -4.07 -20.05 -5.47
CA GLY A 209 -4.98 -21.04 -6.03
C GLY A 209 -6.06 -21.44 -5.04
N GLU A 210 -7.08 -22.11 -5.55
CA GLU A 210 -8.17 -22.63 -4.74
C GLU A 210 -8.08 -24.16 -4.60
N ARG A 211 -8.17 -24.64 -3.37
CA ARG A 211 -8.29 -26.07 -3.08
C ARG A 211 -9.36 -26.31 -2.01
N ARG A 212 -10.33 -27.17 -2.31
CA ARG A 212 -11.44 -27.53 -1.40
C ARG A 212 -12.21 -26.30 -0.89
N ARG A 213 -12.44 -25.32 -1.76
CA ARG A 213 -13.12 -24.03 -1.44
C ARG A 213 -12.35 -23.18 -0.41
N ILE A 214 -11.06 -23.38 -0.32
CA ILE A 214 -10.15 -22.53 0.43
C ILE A 214 -9.24 -21.88 -0.60
N ASN A 215 -9.24 -20.56 -0.66
CA ASN A 215 -8.25 -19.83 -1.41
C ASN A 215 -6.97 -19.76 -0.58
N ILE A 216 -5.83 -20.08 -1.18
CA ILE A 216 -4.51 -20.13 -0.54
C ILE A 216 -3.55 -19.33 -1.41
N TRP A 217 -2.80 -18.45 -0.79
CA TRP A 217 -1.76 -17.69 -1.47
C TRP A 217 -0.48 -17.64 -0.64
N GLY A 218 0.61 -17.35 -1.30
CA GLY A 218 1.88 -17.10 -0.63
C GLY A 218 2.85 -16.33 -1.53
N GLU A 219 3.73 -15.62 -0.90
CA GLU A 219 4.81 -14.85 -1.52
C GLU A 219 6.09 -15.00 -0.71
N ALA A 220 7.21 -15.00 -1.41
CA ALA A 220 8.52 -14.91 -0.78
C ALA A 220 9.46 -14.07 -1.66
N ALA A 221 10.29 -13.25 -1.05
CA ALA A 221 11.28 -12.43 -1.72
C ALA A 221 12.59 -12.40 -0.93
N LEU A 222 13.68 -12.34 -1.67
CA LEU A 222 15.03 -12.08 -1.18
C LEU A 222 15.53 -10.76 -1.76
N PHE A 223 16.09 -9.92 -0.91
CA PHE A 223 16.58 -8.60 -1.23
C PHE A 223 18.06 -8.49 -0.87
N GLU A 224 18.85 -7.93 -1.77
CA GLU A 224 20.21 -7.51 -1.44
C GLU A 224 20.18 -6.41 -0.38
N ARG A 225 21.02 -6.52 0.63
CA ARG A 225 21.16 -5.50 1.68
C ARG A 225 22.14 -4.43 1.24
N ASN A 226 21.82 -3.20 1.57
CA ASN A 226 22.71 -2.06 1.43
C ASN A 226 23.26 -1.65 2.79
N SER A 227 24.42 -1.03 2.83
CA SER A 227 25.04 -0.53 4.08
C SER A 227 24.13 0.42 4.88
N SER A 228 23.23 1.11 4.21
CA SER A 228 22.24 2.02 4.81
C SER A 228 21.06 1.34 5.51
N ASP A 229 20.91 0.02 5.35
CA ASP A 229 19.80 -0.73 5.97
C ASP A 229 20.04 -1.07 7.44
N GLY A 230 21.25 -0.81 7.92
CA GLY A 230 21.69 -1.15 9.28
C GLY A 230 22.04 -2.64 9.44
N ARG A 231 22.73 -2.99 10.53
CA ARG A 231 22.97 -4.40 10.87
C ARG A 231 21.70 -5.05 11.38
N HIS A 232 21.32 -6.16 10.78
CA HIS A 232 20.21 -7.00 11.24
C HIS A 232 20.59 -8.47 11.23
N LEU A 233 19.98 -9.17 12.16
CA LEU A 233 19.94 -10.63 12.22
C LEU A 233 18.95 -11.15 11.17
N GLY A 234 19.32 -11.11 9.89
CA GLY A 234 18.58 -11.69 8.78
C GLY A 234 19.09 -13.06 8.38
N PHE A 235 18.64 -13.53 7.24
CA PHE A 235 19.02 -14.81 6.64
C PHE A 235 20.54 -14.87 6.37
N SER A 236 21.15 -13.74 6.04
CA SER A 236 22.60 -13.54 5.95
C SER A 236 22.93 -12.05 6.12
N ASP A 237 24.22 -11.71 6.25
CA ASP A 237 24.66 -10.32 6.31
C ASP A 237 24.35 -9.55 5.02
N ASP A 238 24.30 -10.24 3.87
CA ASP A 238 24.13 -9.65 2.55
C ASP A 238 22.68 -9.73 2.02
N LEU A 239 21.84 -10.60 2.58
CA LEU A 239 20.49 -10.82 2.10
C LEU A 239 19.44 -10.66 3.20
N ALA A 240 18.31 -10.06 2.84
CA ALA A 240 17.12 -9.98 3.67
C ALA A 240 15.96 -10.72 3.03
N GLY A 241 15.28 -11.55 3.78
CA GLY A 241 14.08 -12.27 3.37
C GLY A 241 12.80 -11.57 3.81
N SER A 242 11.75 -11.68 3.02
CA SER A 242 10.39 -11.37 3.41
C SER A 242 9.45 -12.40 2.80
N TRP A 243 8.42 -12.80 3.54
CA TRP A 243 7.41 -13.72 3.03
C TRP A 243 6.04 -13.46 3.66
N SER A 244 5.01 -13.81 2.91
CA SER A 244 3.62 -13.78 3.35
C SER A 244 2.93 -15.05 2.89
N ILE A 245 2.13 -15.64 3.76
CA ILE A 245 1.28 -16.78 3.45
C ILE A 245 -0.08 -16.59 4.08
N GLY A 246 -1.14 -16.90 3.35
CA GLY A 246 -2.48 -16.75 3.86
C GLY A 246 -3.49 -17.68 3.19
N PHE A 247 -4.65 -17.72 3.79
CA PHE A 247 -5.79 -18.44 3.26
C PHE A 247 -7.09 -17.73 3.59
N GLU A 248 -8.07 -17.88 2.71
CA GLU A 248 -9.41 -17.34 2.86
C GLU A 248 -10.45 -18.44 2.58
N LYS A 249 -11.52 -18.44 3.32
CA LYS A 249 -12.63 -19.37 3.17
C LYS A 249 -13.97 -18.69 3.34
N SER A 250 -14.95 -19.08 2.50
CA SER A 250 -16.35 -18.77 2.76
C SER A 250 -16.89 -19.70 3.85
N VAL A 251 -17.09 -19.15 5.05
CA VAL A 251 -17.62 -19.90 6.20
C VAL A 251 -19.16 -19.97 6.17
N ALA A 252 -19.79 -19.03 5.44
CA ALA A 252 -21.23 -19.06 5.14
C ALA A 252 -21.48 -18.40 3.77
N LYS A 253 -22.71 -18.49 3.25
CA LYS A 253 -23.09 -18.04 1.90
C LYS A 253 -22.69 -16.59 1.58
N ARG A 254 -22.59 -15.72 2.60
CA ARG A 254 -22.25 -14.29 2.46
C ARG A 254 -21.19 -13.87 3.48
N TRP A 255 -20.36 -14.79 3.93
CA TRP A 255 -19.35 -14.49 4.92
C TRP A 255 -18.04 -15.19 4.58
N ARG A 256 -16.98 -14.39 4.36
CA ARG A 256 -15.63 -14.83 4.11
C ARG A 256 -14.74 -14.44 5.28
N VAL A 257 -13.82 -15.33 5.64
CA VAL A 257 -12.81 -15.10 6.68
C VAL A 257 -11.46 -15.50 6.12
N GLY A 258 -10.50 -14.65 6.29
CA GLY A 258 -9.11 -14.84 5.89
C GLY A 258 -8.16 -14.64 7.05
N ILE A 259 -7.02 -15.33 6.97
CA ILE A 259 -5.90 -15.17 7.90
C ILE A 259 -4.60 -15.24 7.11
N ALA A 260 -3.64 -14.42 7.48
CA ALA A 260 -2.31 -14.45 6.89
C ALA A 260 -1.23 -14.15 7.92
N CYS A 261 -0.05 -14.72 7.68
CA CYS A 261 1.19 -14.39 8.37
C CYS A 261 2.10 -13.61 7.43
N LEU A 262 2.80 -12.61 7.96
CA LEU A 262 3.82 -11.83 7.27
C LEU A 262 5.09 -11.85 8.10
N HIS A 263 6.22 -12.10 7.45
CA HIS A 263 7.56 -11.95 8.00
C HIS A 263 8.41 -11.03 7.13
N GLN A 264 9.24 -10.20 7.76
CA GLN A 264 10.18 -9.33 7.06
C GLN A 264 11.45 -9.10 7.88
N ASP A 265 12.60 -9.45 7.31
CA ASP A 265 13.91 -9.29 7.98
C ASP A 265 14.33 -7.83 8.20
N PHE A 266 13.73 -6.88 7.48
CA PHE A 266 13.95 -5.44 7.68
C PHE A 266 13.24 -4.90 8.92
N GLY A 267 12.25 -5.63 9.44
CA GLY A 267 11.47 -5.25 10.60
C GLY A 267 12.23 -5.38 11.93
N ALA A 268 11.76 -4.68 12.94
CA ALA A 268 12.26 -4.78 14.31
C ALA A 268 11.85 -6.12 14.92
N ARG A 269 12.81 -6.81 15.55
CA ARG A 269 12.56 -8.05 16.32
C ARG A 269 12.31 -7.78 17.80
N LYS A 270 12.58 -6.56 18.25
CA LYS A 270 12.36 -6.09 19.64
C LYS A 270 11.75 -4.71 19.60
N VAL A 271 10.93 -4.40 20.58
CA VAL A 271 10.29 -3.08 20.74
C VAL A 271 11.31 -1.95 20.76
N ALA A 272 12.43 -2.13 21.41
CA ALA A 272 13.50 -1.13 21.51
C ALA A 272 14.08 -0.70 20.14
N ASP A 273 13.96 -1.56 19.11
CA ASP A 273 14.51 -1.31 17.78
C ASP A 273 13.49 -0.60 16.86
N LEU A 274 12.21 -0.49 17.24
CA LEU A 274 11.14 0.06 16.40
C LEU A 274 11.44 1.48 15.92
N THR A 275 11.81 2.38 16.83
CA THR A 275 12.12 3.78 16.51
C THR A 275 13.24 3.87 15.47
N GLN A 276 14.30 3.09 15.66
CA GLN A 276 15.43 3.06 14.72
C GLN A 276 15.03 2.41 13.39
N THR A 277 14.15 1.41 13.41
CA THR A 277 13.70 0.70 12.22
C THR A 277 12.95 1.65 11.26
N TYR A 278 12.04 2.47 11.76
CA TYR A 278 11.34 3.47 10.95
C TYR A 278 12.27 4.54 10.35
N ALA A 279 13.42 4.78 10.94
CA ALA A 279 14.43 5.70 10.40
C ALA A 279 15.28 5.10 9.25
N ARG A 280 15.18 3.80 8.99
CA ARG A 280 15.96 3.11 7.95
C ARG A 280 15.44 3.36 6.56
N THR A 281 16.33 3.15 5.58
CA THR A 281 16.06 3.39 4.15
C THR A 281 14.82 2.68 3.62
N PRO A 282 14.53 1.39 3.89
CA PRO A 282 13.33 0.72 3.39
C PRO A 282 12.02 1.40 3.78
N PHE A 283 11.94 1.87 5.03
CA PHE A 283 10.77 2.55 5.58
C PHE A 283 10.68 4.01 5.10
N ARG A 284 11.81 4.73 5.12
CA ARG A 284 11.87 6.12 4.64
C ARG A 284 11.54 6.25 3.16
N GLN A 285 11.90 5.26 2.36
CA GLN A 285 11.57 5.20 0.93
C GLN A 285 10.16 4.65 0.66
N GLY A 286 9.44 4.18 1.67
CA GLY A 286 8.04 3.78 1.60
C GLY A 286 7.75 2.46 0.89
N TRP A 287 8.73 1.60 0.65
CA TRP A 287 8.49 0.25 0.12
C TRP A 287 8.34 -0.81 1.22
N MET A 288 8.71 -0.49 2.46
CA MET A 288 8.30 -1.17 3.68
C MET A 288 7.38 -0.26 4.49
N GLN A 289 6.27 -0.80 5.01
CA GLN A 289 5.21 -0.03 5.64
C GLN A 289 5.03 -0.34 7.13
N LEU A 290 5.28 -1.59 7.52
CA LEU A 290 5.10 -2.11 8.87
C LEU A 290 6.46 -2.30 9.53
N GLY A 291 6.65 -1.79 10.76
CA GLY A 291 7.96 -1.68 11.41
C GLY A 291 8.41 -2.92 12.18
N ALA A 292 7.51 -3.83 12.60
CA ALA A 292 7.88 -5.10 13.25
C ALA A 292 8.29 -6.16 12.21
N SER A 293 8.94 -7.23 12.67
CA SER A 293 9.36 -8.33 11.79
C SER A 293 8.24 -9.30 11.47
N ASP A 294 7.26 -9.48 12.37
CA ASP A 294 6.29 -10.57 12.28
C ASP A 294 4.88 -10.09 12.61
N TYR A 295 3.93 -10.50 11.75
CA TYR A 295 2.52 -10.14 11.88
C TYR A 295 1.58 -11.30 11.65
N LEU A 296 0.48 -11.29 12.37
CA LEU A 296 -0.72 -12.04 12.07
C LEU A 296 -1.81 -11.07 11.60
N ILE A 297 -2.40 -11.36 10.45
CA ILE A 297 -3.45 -10.52 9.85
C ILE A 297 -4.71 -11.37 9.78
N VAL A 298 -5.83 -10.83 10.26
CA VAL A 298 -7.13 -11.48 10.21
C VAL A 298 -8.09 -10.56 9.49
N ASN A 299 -8.80 -11.09 8.52
CA ASN A 299 -9.83 -10.37 7.77
C ASN A 299 -11.17 -11.11 7.86
N SER A 300 -12.24 -10.37 7.98
CA SER A 300 -13.61 -10.89 7.93
C SER A 300 -14.45 -9.96 7.06
N ASN A 301 -15.02 -10.49 5.98
CA ASN A 301 -15.92 -9.75 5.11
C ASN A 301 -17.30 -10.42 5.12
N ARG A 302 -18.34 -9.67 5.48
CA ARG A 302 -19.71 -10.15 5.54
C ARG A 302 -20.65 -9.21 4.79
N GLU A 303 -21.37 -9.76 3.83
CA GLU A 303 -22.51 -9.10 3.20
C GLU A 303 -23.70 -9.19 4.13
N ILE A 304 -24.20 -8.06 4.64
CA ILE A 304 -25.37 -7.99 5.52
C ILE A 304 -26.64 -7.99 4.67
N GLY A 305 -26.60 -7.38 3.50
CA GLY A 305 -27.69 -7.29 2.55
C GLY A 305 -27.19 -7.16 1.11
N PRO A 306 -28.07 -7.03 0.12
CA PRO A 306 -27.68 -6.85 -1.28
C PRO A 306 -26.82 -5.61 -1.54
N LEU A 307 -27.01 -4.57 -0.73
CA LEU A 307 -26.35 -3.27 -0.91
C LEU A 307 -25.42 -2.91 0.26
N SER A 308 -25.19 -3.83 1.19
CA SER A 308 -24.45 -3.53 2.41
C SER A 308 -23.48 -4.64 2.80
N SER A 309 -22.24 -4.27 3.09
CA SER A 309 -21.19 -5.17 3.56
C SER A 309 -20.41 -4.57 4.72
N VAL A 310 -19.95 -5.44 5.62
CA VAL A 310 -19.01 -5.09 6.70
C VAL A 310 -17.72 -5.85 6.46
N ASN A 311 -16.63 -5.12 6.47
CA ASN A 311 -15.28 -5.66 6.48
C ASN A 311 -14.62 -5.32 7.81
N LEU A 312 -13.98 -6.29 8.43
CA LEU A 312 -13.12 -6.11 9.61
C LEU A 312 -11.74 -6.64 9.29
N ASN A 313 -10.76 -5.77 9.36
CA ASN A 313 -9.35 -6.14 9.25
C ASN A 313 -8.66 -5.91 10.60
N ALA A 314 -7.84 -6.86 11.03
CA ALA A 314 -7.03 -6.76 12.24
C ALA A 314 -5.60 -7.16 11.92
N MET A 315 -4.65 -6.29 12.22
CA MET A 315 -3.22 -6.55 12.11
C MET A 315 -2.62 -6.62 13.52
N ILE A 316 -1.97 -7.71 13.83
CA ILE A 316 -1.38 -8.01 15.13
C ILE A 316 0.13 -8.10 14.95
N SER A 317 0.88 -7.22 15.58
CA SER A 317 2.34 -7.33 15.68
C SER A 317 2.69 -8.43 16.66
N LEU A 318 3.41 -9.47 16.20
CA LEU A 318 3.85 -10.57 17.05
C LEU A 318 5.09 -10.24 17.88
N VAL A 319 5.69 -9.06 17.65
CA VAL A 319 6.85 -8.58 18.41
C VAL A 319 6.44 -7.97 19.76
N ASP A 320 5.28 -7.30 19.79
CA ASP A 320 4.83 -6.54 20.96
C ASP A 320 3.35 -6.77 21.32
N ASN A 321 2.66 -7.62 20.58
CA ASN A 321 1.23 -7.94 20.71
C ASN A 321 0.30 -6.73 20.57
N SER A 322 0.78 -5.63 20.01
CA SER A 322 -0.09 -4.51 19.66
C SER A 322 -0.94 -4.85 18.43
N THR A 323 -2.12 -4.26 18.36
CA THR A 323 -3.08 -4.57 17.29
C THR A 323 -3.67 -3.29 16.71
N LEU A 324 -3.82 -3.26 15.39
CA LEU A 324 -4.60 -2.26 14.67
C LEU A 324 -5.87 -2.90 14.12
N TRP A 325 -7.03 -2.37 14.52
CA TRP A 325 -8.35 -2.80 14.10
C TRP A 325 -8.94 -1.81 13.11
N GLN A 326 -9.53 -2.31 12.04
CA GLN A 326 -10.01 -1.51 10.92
C GLN A 326 -11.38 -2.02 10.44
N PRO A 327 -12.48 -1.73 11.14
CA PRO A 327 -13.84 -1.99 10.66
C PRO A 327 -14.24 -0.98 9.58
N VAL A 328 -14.87 -1.47 8.52
CA VAL A 328 -15.48 -0.67 7.44
C VAL A 328 -16.87 -1.20 7.16
N TRP A 329 -17.86 -0.34 7.22
CA TRP A 329 -19.22 -0.62 6.79
C TRP A 329 -19.52 0.15 5.51
N LYS A 330 -19.70 -0.58 4.42
CA LYS A 330 -20.01 -0.03 3.10
C LYS A 330 -21.47 -0.22 2.76
N ILE A 331 -22.11 0.84 2.25
CA ILE A 331 -23.49 0.87 1.79
C ILE A 331 -23.51 1.44 0.38
N ASN A 332 -24.00 0.68 -0.58
CA ASN A 332 -24.28 1.19 -1.92
C ASN A 332 -25.62 1.95 -1.87
N THR A 333 -25.59 3.24 -2.15
CA THR A 333 -26.76 4.11 -2.12
C THR A 333 -27.45 4.24 -3.46
N SER A 334 -26.71 4.02 -4.54
CA SER A 334 -27.20 3.89 -5.92
C SER A 334 -26.21 3.07 -6.76
N ASP A 335 -26.52 2.86 -8.02
CA ASP A 335 -25.61 2.18 -8.98
C ASP A 335 -24.28 2.94 -9.14
N GLU A 336 -24.28 4.24 -8.89
CA GLU A 336 -23.15 5.14 -9.10
C GLU A 336 -22.58 5.71 -7.78
N SER A 337 -23.16 5.35 -6.63
CA SER A 337 -22.75 5.98 -5.36
C SER A 337 -22.66 4.99 -4.22
N ASP A 338 -21.65 5.16 -3.38
CA ASP A 338 -21.50 4.44 -2.12
C ASP A 338 -21.12 5.36 -0.95
N ILE A 339 -21.47 4.92 0.24
CA ILE A 339 -21.03 5.51 1.51
C ILE A 339 -20.35 4.42 2.30
N SER A 340 -19.18 4.72 2.85
CA SER A 340 -18.45 3.85 3.76
C SER A 340 -18.23 4.56 5.08
N PHE A 341 -18.65 3.94 6.17
CA PHE A 341 -18.26 4.33 7.53
C PHE A 341 -17.09 3.47 7.95
N PHE A 342 -16.07 4.07 8.49
CA PHE A 342 -14.87 3.36 8.89
C PHE A 342 -14.38 3.85 10.24
N ALA A 343 -13.71 2.96 10.97
CA ALA A 343 -12.98 3.32 12.15
C ALA A 343 -11.61 2.63 12.13
N TRP A 344 -10.71 3.16 12.91
CA TRP A 344 -9.46 2.50 13.25
C TRP A 344 -9.17 2.75 14.71
N PHE A 345 -8.82 1.70 15.39
CA PHE A 345 -8.44 1.78 16.78
C PHE A 345 -7.32 0.80 17.08
N LYS A 346 -6.51 1.18 18.00
CA LYS A 346 -5.30 0.47 18.34
C LYS A 346 -5.37 -0.13 19.72
N THR A 347 -4.58 -1.17 19.92
CA THR A 347 -4.13 -1.60 21.24
C THR A 347 -2.62 -1.53 21.28
N GLY A 348 -2.05 -1.47 22.47
CA GLY A 348 -0.60 -1.37 22.65
C GLY A 348 -0.21 -0.21 23.56
N ARG A 349 1.07 -0.13 23.88
CA ARG A 349 1.61 0.91 24.76
C ARG A 349 1.86 2.18 23.94
N SER A 350 1.32 3.30 24.40
CA SER A 350 1.60 4.61 23.78
C SER A 350 3.10 4.94 23.86
N PRO A 351 3.63 5.67 22.86
CA PRO A 351 4.99 6.18 22.91
C PRO A 351 5.20 7.10 24.11
N VAL A 352 6.43 7.35 24.48
CA VAL A 352 6.82 8.26 25.57
C VAL A 352 7.91 9.20 25.08
N SER A 353 7.96 10.41 25.64
CA SER A 353 9.05 11.34 25.43
C SER A 353 10.24 10.90 26.30
N GLY A 354 11.35 10.57 25.66
CA GLY A 354 12.60 10.19 26.29
C GLY A 354 13.69 11.26 26.12
N PRO A 355 14.86 11.10 26.73
CA PRO A 355 15.97 12.05 26.62
C PRO A 355 16.50 12.23 25.19
N THR A 356 16.32 11.22 24.33
CA THR A 356 16.78 11.18 22.93
C THR A 356 15.68 11.47 21.93
N GLY A 357 14.48 11.86 22.39
CA GLY A 357 13.29 12.11 21.57
C GLY A 357 12.15 11.13 21.86
N LEU A 358 11.28 10.92 20.89
CA LEU A 358 10.14 10.03 21.02
C LEU A 358 10.57 8.57 20.98
N GLU A 359 10.22 7.79 22.00
CA GLU A 359 10.45 6.34 22.07
C GLU A 359 9.16 5.57 21.85
N LEU A 360 9.17 4.68 20.85
CA LEU A 360 8.06 3.78 20.57
C LEU A 360 8.10 2.60 21.57
N ARG A 361 6.96 2.35 22.23
CA ARG A 361 6.80 1.26 23.21
C ARG A 361 5.99 0.08 22.69
N SER A 362 5.37 0.27 21.55
CA SER A 362 4.75 -0.74 20.72
C SER A 362 4.52 -0.14 19.35
N GLU A 363 4.36 -0.97 18.32
CA GLU A 363 4.18 -0.49 16.96
C GLU A 363 2.85 0.23 16.79
N PHE A 364 1.73 -0.48 16.97
CA PHE A 364 0.42 0.13 16.77
C PHE A 364 0.02 1.10 17.89
N GLY A 365 0.64 1.04 19.05
CA GLY A 365 0.46 2.04 20.11
C GLY A 365 0.85 3.46 19.71
N ALA A 366 1.69 3.62 18.68
CA ALA A 366 2.06 4.91 18.12
C ALA A 366 1.06 5.45 17.08
N PHE A 367 0.12 4.62 16.60
CA PHE A 367 -0.87 5.05 15.63
C PHE A 367 -1.96 5.91 16.29
N ALA A 368 -2.65 6.73 15.50
CA ALA A 368 -3.89 7.37 15.96
C ALA A 368 -5.01 6.34 16.05
N SER A 369 -6.05 6.65 16.83
CA SER A 369 -7.36 6.04 16.70
C SER A 369 -8.32 7.05 16.08
N GLY A 370 -9.37 6.59 15.41
CA GLY A 370 -10.29 7.54 14.81
C GLY A 370 -11.49 6.88 14.12
N ILE A 371 -12.35 7.73 13.61
CA ILE A 371 -13.54 7.37 12.84
C ILE A 371 -13.66 8.26 11.63
N GLY A 372 -14.34 7.80 10.59
CA GLY A 372 -14.59 8.62 9.43
C GLY A 372 -15.69 8.08 8.53
N MET A 373 -16.00 8.88 7.53
CA MET A 373 -16.97 8.58 6.49
C MET A 373 -16.37 8.93 5.14
N LEU A 374 -16.56 8.04 4.18
CA LEU A 374 -16.20 8.23 2.78
C LEU A 374 -17.48 8.18 1.95
N TYR A 375 -17.73 9.21 1.17
CA TYR A 375 -18.72 9.22 0.11
C TYR A 375 -18.02 9.14 -1.24
N SER A 376 -18.42 8.19 -2.08
CA SER A 376 -17.93 8.05 -3.46
C SER A 376 -19.08 8.20 -4.43
N HIS A 377 -18.86 8.93 -5.51
CA HIS A 377 -19.77 9.04 -6.63
C HIS A 377 -18.98 8.88 -7.95
N PHE A 378 -19.53 8.12 -8.87
CA PHE A 378 -18.93 7.79 -10.17
C PHE A 378 -19.88 8.29 -11.26
N TYR A 379 -19.35 8.94 -12.28
CA TYR A 379 -20.10 9.46 -13.45
C TYR A 379 -19.82 8.63 -14.68
#